data_ec82eb24b289067824f1d482ab1e16a7
#
_entry.id   ec82eb24b289067824f1d482ab1e16a7
#
_cell.length_a   1.000
_cell.length_b   1.000
_cell.length_c   1.000
_cell.angle_alpha   90.00
_cell.angle_beta   90.00
_cell.angle_gamma   90.00
#
_symmetry.space_group_name_H-M   'P 1'
#
loop_
_entity.id
_entity.type
_entity.pdbx_description
1 polymer ?
#
loop_
_entity_poly.entity_id
_entity_poly.type
_entity_poly.pdbx_seq_one_letter_code
_entity_poly.pdbx_strand_id
1 'polypeptide(L)'
;MIKFSRTGQFLLQIGRAGKIEGSDSKAGLNRPAGVRADPATNEVYIADGFGNHRVVVFDADTGAYKRHWGAYGEKPDDTSLGPYDPNAPPAKQFRTVSCAAISKDGLVYVCDRENDRIQVFQKDGKFVKEGFVSKTTLGDGSVWEIAFSHDPQQRFLYVADGHDKKVFVLLRDTLEVVLSFGDGGRMPGQFYGVGSIAVDSKGNVYTGETYEGKRVQKFVYLSGRK
;
A
#
# COMPACT_ATOMS: atom_id res chain seq x y z
N MET A 1 3.46 -16.55 -0.48
CA MET A 1 2.28 -16.31 0.37
C MET A 1 1.70 -17.65 0.81
N ILE A 2 1.19 -17.75 2.03
CA ILE A 2 0.57 -18.99 2.55
C ILE A 2 -0.82 -18.63 3.10
N LYS A 3 -1.83 -19.46 2.80
CA LYS A 3 -3.20 -19.36 3.31
C LYS A 3 -3.44 -20.45 4.34
N PHE A 4 -3.99 -20.07 5.49
CA PHE A 4 -4.42 -20.97 6.55
C PHE A 4 -5.92 -20.79 6.83
N SER A 5 -6.55 -21.83 7.36
CA SER A 5 -7.88 -21.73 7.98
C SER A 5 -7.80 -20.96 9.30
N ARG A 6 -8.95 -20.57 9.86
CA ARG A 6 -9.02 -19.95 11.20
C ARG A 6 -8.49 -20.86 12.33
N THR A 7 -8.43 -22.16 12.10
CA THR A 7 -7.89 -23.15 13.04
C THR A 7 -6.42 -23.47 12.80
N GLY A 8 -5.74 -22.74 11.88
CA GLY A 8 -4.33 -22.93 11.59
C GLY A 8 -4.01 -24.07 10.61
N GLN A 9 -5.01 -24.68 9.98
CA GLN A 9 -4.78 -25.71 8.97
C GLN A 9 -4.26 -25.05 7.69
N PHE A 10 -3.18 -25.58 7.12
CA PHE A 10 -2.66 -25.19 5.82
C PHE A 10 -3.70 -25.45 4.71
N LEU A 11 -3.92 -24.47 3.86
CA LEU A 11 -4.86 -24.55 2.74
C LEU A 11 -4.16 -24.42 1.39
N LEU A 12 -3.26 -23.45 1.25
CA LEU A 12 -2.75 -23.06 -0.07
C LEU A 12 -1.43 -22.30 0.08
N GLN A 13 -0.55 -22.46 -0.91
CA GLN A 13 0.65 -21.64 -1.07
C GLN A 13 0.74 -21.08 -2.50
N ILE A 14 1.06 -19.77 -2.61
CA ILE A 14 1.42 -19.09 -3.85
C ILE A 14 2.90 -18.71 -3.79
N GLY A 15 3.64 -19.04 -4.85
CA GLY A 15 5.10 -18.93 -4.88
C GLY A 15 5.79 -20.02 -4.06
N ARG A 16 7.10 -20.06 -4.10
CA ARG A 16 7.91 -21.03 -3.35
C ARG A 16 9.03 -20.29 -2.59
N ALA A 17 9.25 -20.69 -1.35
CA ALA A 17 10.39 -20.19 -0.57
C ALA A 17 11.70 -20.44 -1.32
N GLY A 18 12.59 -19.44 -1.36
CA GLY A 18 13.88 -19.51 -2.04
C GLY A 18 13.84 -19.44 -3.57
N LYS A 19 12.65 -19.38 -4.20
CA LYS A 19 12.52 -19.11 -5.63
C LYS A 19 12.11 -17.66 -5.86
N ILE A 20 12.98 -16.90 -6.48
CA ILE A 20 12.76 -15.53 -6.91
C ILE A 20 12.47 -15.56 -8.40
N GLU A 21 11.39 -14.89 -8.81
CA GLU A 21 11.00 -14.74 -10.21
C GLU A 21 10.69 -13.27 -10.49
N GLY A 22 10.97 -12.81 -11.71
CA GLY A 22 10.80 -11.41 -12.13
C GLY A 22 9.34 -10.96 -12.18
N SER A 23 9.16 -9.68 -12.47
CA SER A 23 7.86 -9.01 -12.45
C SER A 23 6.84 -9.52 -13.46
N ASP A 24 7.26 -10.23 -14.52
CA ASP A 24 6.35 -10.84 -15.51
C ASP A 24 5.96 -12.29 -15.16
N SER A 25 6.45 -12.85 -14.05
CA SER A 25 6.13 -14.22 -13.65
C SER A 25 4.64 -14.39 -13.28
N LYS A 26 4.05 -15.51 -13.71
CA LYS A 26 2.69 -15.92 -13.36
C LYS A 26 2.62 -16.86 -12.16
N ALA A 27 3.75 -17.28 -11.62
CA ALA A 27 3.81 -18.29 -10.55
C ALA A 27 4.63 -17.83 -9.33
N GLY A 28 5.68 -17.05 -9.54
CA GLY A 28 6.60 -16.64 -8.48
C GLY A 28 6.35 -15.24 -7.95
N LEU A 29 6.94 -14.95 -6.80
CA LEU A 29 6.96 -13.65 -6.13
C LEU A 29 8.40 -13.31 -5.78
N ASN A 30 8.68 -12.01 -5.59
CA ASN A 30 9.99 -11.55 -5.15
C ASN A 30 9.86 -10.52 -4.01
N ARG A 31 9.95 -10.99 -2.78
CA ARG A 31 9.81 -10.16 -1.56
C ARG A 31 8.51 -9.33 -1.55
N PRO A 32 7.33 -9.97 -1.59
CA PRO A 32 6.06 -9.28 -1.54
C PRO A 32 5.90 -8.52 -0.22
N ALA A 33 5.36 -7.30 -0.29
CA ALA A 33 5.20 -6.39 0.84
C ALA A 33 3.83 -6.52 1.51
N GLY A 34 2.76 -6.60 0.73
CA GLY A 34 1.40 -6.57 1.22
C GLY A 34 0.47 -7.55 0.51
N VAL A 35 -0.58 -7.97 1.22
CA VAL A 35 -1.61 -8.87 0.70
C VAL A 35 -2.99 -8.32 1.07
N ARG A 36 -3.89 -8.27 0.11
CA ARG A 36 -5.29 -7.86 0.32
C ARG A 36 -6.24 -8.86 -0.33
N ALA A 37 -7.13 -9.46 0.45
CA ALA A 37 -8.22 -10.26 -0.08
C ALA A 37 -9.40 -9.38 -0.48
N ASP A 38 -10.04 -9.72 -1.59
CA ASP A 38 -11.32 -9.19 -2.05
C ASP A 38 -12.37 -10.32 -2.04
N PRO A 39 -13.20 -10.41 -0.99
CA PRO A 39 -14.22 -11.45 -0.91
C PRO A 39 -15.30 -11.36 -1.99
N ALA A 40 -15.53 -10.15 -2.54
CA ALA A 40 -16.57 -9.94 -3.55
C ALA A 40 -16.25 -10.62 -4.89
N THR A 41 -14.95 -10.75 -5.22
CA THR A 41 -14.49 -11.38 -6.47
C THR A 41 -13.72 -12.68 -6.22
N ASN A 42 -13.57 -13.09 -4.95
CA ASN A 42 -12.72 -14.22 -4.54
C ASN A 42 -11.29 -14.09 -5.04
N GLU A 43 -10.71 -12.90 -4.90
CA GLU A 43 -9.37 -12.58 -5.38
C GLU A 43 -8.44 -12.16 -4.25
N VAL A 44 -7.16 -12.41 -4.44
CA VAL A 44 -6.09 -11.91 -3.58
C VAL A 44 -5.13 -11.06 -4.39
N TYR A 45 -4.98 -9.82 -3.98
CA TYR A 45 -4.07 -8.83 -4.54
C TYR A 45 -2.78 -8.82 -3.72
N ILE A 46 -1.66 -8.93 -4.37
CA ILE A 46 -0.33 -8.95 -3.74
C ILE A 46 0.47 -7.77 -4.25
N ALA A 47 0.90 -6.91 -3.35
CA ALA A 47 1.89 -5.89 -3.60
C ALA A 47 3.27 -6.58 -3.67
N ASP A 48 3.71 -6.93 -4.84
CA ASP A 48 4.96 -7.64 -5.09
C ASP A 48 6.04 -6.65 -5.49
N GLY A 49 6.55 -5.87 -4.51
CA GLY A 49 7.26 -4.64 -4.78
C GLY A 49 8.62 -4.42 -4.13
N PHE A 50 9.07 -5.23 -3.14
CA PHE A 50 10.43 -5.10 -2.62
C PHE A 50 11.51 -5.78 -3.48
N GLY A 51 11.11 -6.49 -4.50
CA GLY A 51 12.01 -7.13 -5.44
C GLY A 51 11.47 -7.21 -6.85
N ASN A 52 10.15 -7.04 -7.01
CA ASN A 52 9.44 -6.87 -8.27
C ASN A 52 8.79 -5.47 -8.33
N HIS A 53 8.15 -5.14 -9.47
CA HIS A 53 7.58 -3.81 -9.72
C HIS A 53 6.11 -3.90 -10.14
N ARG A 54 5.27 -4.64 -9.34
CA ARG A 54 3.91 -4.98 -9.76
C ARG A 54 2.90 -5.16 -8.63
N VAL A 55 1.64 -5.08 -9.03
CA VAL A 55 0.54 -5.76 -8.33
C VAL A 55 0.24 -7.06 -9.08
N VAL A 56 0.10 -8.17 -8.38
CA VAL A 56 -0.29 -9.45 -8.98
C VAL A 56 -1.51 -10.02 -8.27
N VAL A 57 -2.44 -10.61 -9.04
CA VAL A 57 -3.74 -11.10 -8.57
C VAL A 57 -3.86 -12.58 -8.83
N PHE A 58 -4.28 -13.29 -7.80
CA PHE A 58 -4.58 -14.72 -7.85
C PHE A 58 -6.01 -14.99 -7.36
N ASP A 59 -6.54 -16.12 -7.74
CA ASP A 59 -7.75 -16.67 -7.15
C ASP A 59 -7.48 -17.05 -5.69
N ALA A 60 -8.35 -16.61 -4.79
CA ALA A 60 -8.13 -16.75 -3.35
C ALA A 60 -8.31 -18.20 -2.84
N ASP A 61 -9.03 -19.06 -3.56
CA ASP A 61 -9.28 -20.43 -3.16
C ASP A 61 -8.36 -21.45 -3.83
N THR A 62 -8.04 -21.21 -5.10
CA THR A 62 -7.23 -22.16 -5.89
C THR A 62 -5.78 -21.75 -6.01
N GLY A 63 -5.45 -20.46 -5.79
CA GLY A 63 -4.12 -19.91 -6.06
C GLY A 63 -3.80 -19.77 -7.54
N ALA A 64 -4.78 -19.93 -8.43
CA ALA A 64 -4.58 -19.75 -9.86
C ALA A 64 -4.28 -18.28 -10.18
N TYR A 65 -3.26 -18.06 -11.02
CA TYR A 65 -2.93 -16.72 -11.51
C TYR A 65 -4.10 -16.15 -12.32
N LYS A 66 -4.40 -14.87 -12.11
CA LYS A 66 -5.41 -14.13 -12.89
C LYS A 66 -4.80 -13.05 -13.77
N ARG A 67 -4.06 -12.12 -13.18
CA ARG A 67 -3.45 -10.97 -13.89
C ARG A 67 -2.38 -10.30 -13.04
N HIS A 68 -1.61 -9.44 -13.64
CA HIS A 68 -0.73 -8.49 -12.95
C HIS A 68 -0.58 -7.23 -13.82
N TRP A 69 -0.08 -6.17 -13.20
CA TRP A 69 0.24 -4.91 -13.88
C TRP A 69 1.33 -4.13 -13.14
N GLY A 70 2.06 -3.33 -13.89
CA GLY A 70 3.00 -2.33 -13.41
C GLY A 70 2.36 -0.94 -13.28
N ALA A 71 3.19 0.09 -13.18
CA ALA A 71 2.70 1.47 -13.15
C ALA A 71 1.89 1.80 -14.40
N TYR A 72 0.87 2.64 -14.24
CA TYR A 72 -0.08 3.06 -15.28
C TYR A 72 -0.89 1.91 -15.93
N GLY A 73 -0.88 0.73 -15.36
CA GLY A 73 -1.54 -0.47 -15.93
C GLY A 73 -0.72 -1.16 -17.01
N GLU A 74 0.49 -0.70 -17.24
CA GLU A 74 1.39 -1.24 -18.25
C GLU A 74 2.03 -2.55 -17.78
N LYS A 75 2.65 -3.26 -18.70
CA LYS A 75 3.45 -4.43 -18.37
C LYS A 75 4.60 -4.03 -17.44
N PRO A 76 4.80 -4.72 -16.29
CA PRO A 76 5.92 -4.41 -15.41
C PRO A 76 7.26 -4.72 -16.10
N ASP A 77 8.25 -3.89 -15.79
CA ASP A 77 9.61 -3.99 -16.29
C ASP A 77 10.59 -3.98 -15.12
N ASP A 78 11.57 -4.84 -15.15
CA ASP A 78 12.60 -4.98 -14.11
C ASP A 78 13.85 -4.11 -14.38
N THR A 79 13.79 -3.21 -15.36
CA THR A 79 14.87 -2.26 -15.64
C THR A 79 15.04 -1.29 -14.48
N SER A 80 16.26 -1.11 -14.03
CA SER A 80 16.58 -0.17 -12.93
C SER A 80 16.23 1.27 -13.33
N LEU A 81 15.49 1.95 -12.46
CA LEU A 81 15.13 3.37 -12.62
C LEU A 81 16.22 4.36 -12.18
N GLY A 82 17.34 3.86 -11.62
CA GLY A 82 18.35 4.74 -10.99
C GLY A 82 17.80 5.44 -9.72
N PRO A 83 18.49 6.45 -9.18
CA PRO A 83 18.01 7.22 -8.03
C PRO A 83 16.68 7.95 -8.32
N TYR A 84 15.85 8.17 -7.28
CA TYR A 84 14.66 9.00 -7.41
C TYR A 84 15.05 10.48 -7.52
N ASP A 85 14.46 11.16 -8.50
CA ASP A 85 14.57 12.63 -8.67
C ASP A 85 13.15 13.24 -8.64
N PRO A 86 12.82 14.05 -7.61
CA PRO A 86 11.50 14.68 -7.49
C PRO A 86 11.19 15.68 -8.61
N ASN A 87 12.21 16.18 -9.33
CA ASN A 87 12.04 17.13 -10.43
C ASN A 87 11.91 16.44 -11.79
N ALA A 88 12.21 15.16 -11.87
CA ALA A 88 12.04 14.40 -13.10
C ALA A 88 10.53 14.18 -13.42
N PRO A 89 10.19 13.91 -14.69
CA PRO A 89 8.86 13.42 -15.04
C PRO A 89 8.53 12.13 -14.25
N PRO A 90 7.24 11.89 -13.93
CA PRO A 90 6.83 10.69 -13.21
C PRO A 90 7.34 9.40 -13.88
N ALA A 91 7.97 8.53 -13.08
CA ALA A 91 8.51 7.27 -13.56
C ALA A 91 7.41 6.38 -14.15
N LYS A 92 7.70 5.76 -15.30
CA LYS A 92 6.76 4.85 -16.01
C LYS A 92 6.69 3.46 -15.39
N GLN A 93 7.54 3.17 -14.41
CA GLN A 93 7.54 1.95 -13.62
C GLN A 93 7.26 2.24 -12.14
N PHE A 94 6.74 1.26 -11.42
CA PHE A 94 6.80 1.26 -9.97
C PHE A 94 8.24 1.13 -9.50
N ARG A 95 8.55 1.80 -8.40
CA ARG A 95 9.85 1.66 -7.74
C ARG A 95 9.76 0.63 -6.61
N THR A 96 8.84 0.82 -5.70
CA THR A 96 8.60 -0.11 -4.58
C THR A 96 7.10 -0.16 -4.27
N VAL A 97 6.44 -1.22 -4.69
CA VAL A 97 5.01 -1.45 -4.39
C VAL A 97 4.88 -1.99 -2.96
N SER A 98 4.63 -1.10 -1.99
CA SER A 98 4.55 -1.46 -0.57
C SER A 98 3.17 -1.88 -0.11
N CYS A 99 2.10 -1.39 -0.75
CA CYS A 99 0.73 -1.77 -0.44
C CYS A 99 -0.17 -1.84 -1.69
N ALA A 100 -1.25 -2.60 -1.58
CA ALA A 100 -2.40 -2.56 -2.48
C ALA A 100 -3.68 -2.64 -1.64
N ALA A 101 -4.50 -1.60 -1.64
CA ALA A 101 -5.73 -1.52 -0.85
C ALA A 101 -6.94 -1.36 -1.76
N ILE A 102 -8.07 -1.99 -1.39
CA ILE A 102 -9.29 -1.98 -2.19
C ILE A 102 -10.34 -1.16 -1.47
N SER A 103 -10.88 -0.15 -2.15
CA SER A 103 -11.97 0.69 -1.64
C SER A 103 -13.33 0.00 -1.78
N LYS A 104 -14.34 0.50 -1.06
CA LYS A 104 -15.70 -0.03 -1.11
C LYS A 104 -16.36 0.04 -2.49
N ASP A 105 -15.98 1.02 -3.30
CA ASP A 105 -16.41 1.19 -4.69
C ASP A 105 -15.56 0.39 -5.69
N GLY A 106 -14.65 -0.45 -5.20
CA GLY A 106 -13.92 -1.43 -6.00
C GLY A 106 -12.68 -0.91 -6.72
N LEU A 107 -12.18 0.27 -6.37
CA LEU A 107 -10.90 0.76 -6.90
C LEU A 107 -9.72 0.22 -6.08
N VAL A 108 -8.61 -0.03 -6.76
CA VAL A 108 -7.36 -0.53 -6.18
C VAL A 108 -6.37 0.63 -6.04
N TYR A 109 -5.99 0.95 -4.82
CA TYR A 109 -5.02 1.99 -4.49
C TYR A 109 -3.67 1.33 -4.23
N VAL A 110 -2.66 1.73 -4.96
CA VAL A 110 -1.30 1.14 -4.93
C VAL A 110 -0.32 2.15 -4.38
N CYS A 111 0.39 1.77 -3.32
CA CYS A 111 1.48 2.55 -2.75
C CYS A 111 2.77 2.31 -3.56
N ASP A 112 3.17 3.29 -4.34
CA ASP A 112 4.46 3.30 -5.02
C ASP A 112 5.44 4.14 -4.19
N ARG A 113 5.94 3.50 -3.12
CA ARG A 113 6.57 4.10 -1.96
C ARG A 113 7.72 5.04 -2.32
N GLU A 114 8.72 4.57 -3.03
CA GLU A 114 9.93 5.32 -3.38
C GLU A 114 9.75 6.26 -4.59
N ASN A 115 8.58 6.28 -5.21
CA ASN A 115 8.16 7.31 -6.16
C ASN A 115 7.25 8.35 -5.50
N ASP A 116 7.07 8.31 -4.18
CA ASP A 116 6.26 9.23 -3.37
C ASP A 116 4.82 9.40 -3.89
N ARG A 117 4.22 8.34 -4.45
CA ARG A 117 2.91 8.42 -5.08
C ARG A 117 1.98 7.28 -4.74
N ILE A 118 0.69 7.56 -4.92
CA ILE A 118 -0.38 6.57 -4.97
C ILE A 118 -0.89 6.53 -6.39
N GLN A 119 -0.99 5.34 -6.98
CA GLN A 119 -1.71 5.13 -8.22
C GLN A 119 -2.99 4.35 -7.97
N VAL A 120 -4.07 4.76 -8.65
CA VAL A 120 -5.40 4.17 -8.52
C VAL A 120 -5.77 3.44 -9.80
N PHE A 121 -6.32 2.25 -9.65
CA PHE A 121 -6.67 1.37 -10.76
C PHE A 121 -8.08 0.82 -10.62
N GLN A 122 -8.68 0.41 -11.71
CA GLN A 122 -9.78 -0.55 -11.72
C GLN A 122 -9.24 -1.94 -11.35
N LYS A 123 -10.13 -2.87 -10.97
CA LYS A 123 -9.73 -4.23 -10.59
C LYS A 123 -9.06 -5.03 -11.71
N ASP A 124 -9.28 -4.65 -12.96
CA ASP A 124 -8.64 -5.25 -14.14
C ASP A 124 -7.22 -4.73 -14.42
N GLY A 125 -6.75 -3.74 -13.63
CA GLY A 125 -5.45 -3.10 -13.78
C GLY A 125 -5.47 -1.82 -14.62
N LYS A 126 -6.64 -1.38 -15.12
CA LYS A 126 -6.74 -0.13 -15.87
C LYS A 126 -6.48 1.06 -14.97
N PHE A 127 -5.50 1.89 -15.33
CA PHE A 127 -5.14 3.12 -14.62
C PHE A 127 -6.28 4.13 -14.60
N VAL A 128 -6.49 4.78 -13.45
CA VAL A 128 -7.52 5.81 -13.25
C VAL A 128 -6.89 7.16 -12.97
N LYS A 129 -6.03 7.25 -11.95
CA LYS A 129 -5.38 8.51 -11.54
C LYS A 129 -4.17 8.24 -10.65
N GLU A 130 -3.38 9.29 -10.42
CA GLU A 130 -2.31 9.28 -9.42
C GLU A 130 -2.30 10.57 -8.59
N GLY A 131 -1.66 10.51 -7.43
CA GLY A 131 -1.37 11.65 -6.57
C GLY A 131 -0.06 11.44 -5.83
N PHE A 132 0.66 12.53 -5.59
CA PHE A 132 1.93 12.53 -4.88
C PHE A 132 1.74 12.94 -3.43
N VAL A 133 2.51 12.33 -2.55
CA VAL A 133 2.53 12.64 -1.12
C VAL A 133 3.96 12.95 -0.74
N SER A 134 4.22 14.19 -0.26
CA SER A 134 5.58 14.62 0.10
C SER A 134 6.62 14.31 -1.00
N LYS A 135 6.34 14.73 -2.23
CA LYS A 135 7.09 14.37 -3.46
C LYS A 135 8.61 14.59 -3.39
N THR A 136 9.10 15.31 -2.40
CA THR A 136 10.52 15.59 -2.19
C THR A 136 11.18 14.63 -1.18
N THR A 137 10.46 13.64 -0.71
CA THR A 137 11.01 12.60 0.18
C THR A 137 12.00 11.75 -0.61
N LEU A 138 13.20 11.61 -0.06
CA LEU A 138 14.24 10.76 -0.65
C LEU A 138 14.36 9.45 0.14
N GLY A 139 15.29 8.60 -0.26
CA GLY A 139 15.59 7.36 0.45
C GLY A 139 14.41 6.38 0.38
N ASP A 140 13.82 6.08 1.53
CA ASP A 140 12.76 5.06 1.62
C ASP A 140 11.39 5.51 1.10
N GLY A 141 11.24 6.78 0.68
CA GLY A 141 10.00 7.34 0.15
C GLY A 141 8.88 7.51 1.19
N SER A 142 7.79 8.16 0.80
CA SER A 142 6.73 8.65 1.71
C SER A 142 5.54 7.71 1.87
N VAL A 143 5.16 6.93 0.87
CA VAL A 143 3.88 6.18 0.86
C VAL A 143 4.11 4.73 1.29
N TRP A 144 4.14 4.48 2.61
CA TRP A 144 4.45 3.14 3.14
C TRP A 144 3.23 2.24 3.22
N GLU A 145 2.11 2.73 3.75
CA GLU A 145 0.84 2.00 3.88
C GLU A 145 -0.32 2.99 3.87
N ILE A 146 -1.51 2.54 3.50
CA ILE A 146 -2.72 3.36 3.47
C ILE A 146 -3.91 2.70 4.15
N ALA A 147 -4.80 3.54 4.70
CA ALA A 147 -6.10 3.11 5.20
C ALA A 147 -7.19 4.10 4.81
N PHE A 148 -8.37 3.58 4.48
CA PHE A 148 -9.53 4.42 4.18
C PHE A 148 -10.25 4.85 5.44
N SER A 149 -10.83 6.06 5.43
CA SER A 149 -11.77 6.48 6.48
C SER A 149 -12.99 5.56 6.53
N HIS A 150 -13.60 5.46 7.72
CA HIS A 150 -14.69 4.51 7.94
C HIS A 150 -16.04 5.00 7.40
N ASP A 151 -16.18 6.29 7.10
CA ASP A 151 -17.44 6.82 6.55
C ASP A 151 -17.89 6.05 5.28
N PRO A 152 -19.21 6.03 4.96
CA PRO A 152 -19.73 5.23 3.87
C PRO A 152 -19.06 5.50 2.52
N GLN A 153 -18.68 6.75 2.25
CA GLN A 153 -18.04 7.19 1.01
C GLN A 153 -16.52 7.03 1.04
N GLN A 154 -15.93 6.70 2.20
CA GLN A 154 -14.48 6.66 2.38
C GLN A 154 -13.81 7.94 1.87
N ARG A 155 -14.31 9.09 2.32
CA ARG A 155 -13.89 10.41 1.81
C ARG A 155 -12.42 10.73 2.02
N PHE A 156 -11.81 10.12 3.03
CA PHE A 156 -10.42 10.34 3.35
C PHE A 156 -9.58 9.08 3.18
N LEU A 157 -8.33 9.30 2.84
CA LEU A 157 -7.28 8.31 2.78
C LEU A 157 -6.17 8.72 3.75
N TYR A 158 -5.84 7.86 4.68
CA TYR A 158 -4.72 8.04 5.60
C TYR A 158 -3.49 7.36 5.02
N VAL A 159 -2.35 8.04 5.01
CA VAL A 159 -1.07 7.54 4.50
C VAL A 159 -0.05 7.53 5.63
N ALA A 160 0.48 6.37 5.95
CA ALA A 160 1.62 6.24 6.85
C ALA A 160 2.90 6.56 6.08
N ASP A 161 3.66 7.53 6.58
CA ASP A 161 4.97 7.91 6.07
C ASP A 161 6.04 7.66 7.14
N GLY A 162 6.72 6.53 7.01
CA GLY A 162 7.75 6.14 7.97
C GLY A 162 9.04 6.95 7.83
N HIS A 163 9.32 7.52 6.65
CA HIS A 163 10.50 8.34 6.42
C HIS A 163 10.36 9.71 7.07
N ASP A 164 9.29 10.45 6.75
CA ASP A 164 9.03 11.79 7.28
C ASP A 164 8.38 11.75 8.68
N LYS A 165 8.08 10.54 9.18
CA LYS A 165 7.52 10.29 10.53
C LYS A 165 6.18 10.99 10.74
N LYS A 166 5.31 10.87 9.74
CA LYS A 166 3.99 11.53 9.69
C LYS A 166 2.90 10.58 9.23
N VAL A 167 1.69 10.97 9.51
CA VAL A 167 0.49 10.46 8.83
C VAL A 167 -0.11 11.61 8.04
N PHE A 168 -0.24 11.44 6.73
CA PHE A 168 -0.95 12.37 5.88
C PHE A 168 -2.42 11.95 5.74
N VAL A 169 -3.30 12.93 5.63
CA VAL A 169 -4.72 12.75 5.35
C VAL A 169 -5.01 13.39 4.00
N LEU A 170 -5.52 12.58 3.07
CA LEU A 170 -5.85 13.02 1.73
C LEU A 170 -7.36 12.98 1.50
N LEU A 171 -7.86 13.86 0.66
CA LEU A 171 -9.15 13.66 0.00
C LEU A 171 -9.02 12.47 -0.95
N ARG A 172 -9.83 11.42 -0.77
CA ARG A 172 -9.73 10.20 -1.59
C ARG A 172 -10.04 10.47 -3.06
N ASP A 173 -10.96 11.40 -3.33
CA ASP A 173 -11.38 11.70 -4.69
C ASP A 173 -10.28 12.41 -5.52
N THR A 174 -9.58 13.37 -4.96
CA THR A 174 -8.53 14.14 -5.66
C THR A 174 -7.12 13.67 -5.37
N LEU A 175 -6.90 12.88 -4.29
CA LEU A 175 -5.61 12.55 -3.69
C LEU A 175 -4.84 13.77 -3.17
N GLU A 176 -5.53 14.88 -2.95
CA GLU A 176 -4.97 16.09 -2.37
C GLU A 176 -4.72 15.90 -0.87
N VAL A 177 -3.54 16.27 -0.40
CA VAL A 177 -3.19 16.29 1.03
C VAL A 177 -3.90 17.46 1.70
N VAL A 178 -4.77 17.19 2.65
CA VAL A 178 -5.54 18.24 3.39
C VAL A 178 -5.06 18.43 4.82
N LEU A 179 -4.37 17.44 5.38
CA LEU A 179 -3.87 17.48 6.75
C LEU A 179 -2.68 16.53 6.89
N SER A 180 -1.81 16.82 7.83
CA SER A 180 -0.84 15.83 8.35
C SER A 180 -0.73 15.97 9.86
N PHE A 181 -0.38 14.87 10.52
CA PHE A 181 -0.10 14.85 11.96
C PHE A 181 1.06 13.90 12.28
N GLY A 182 1.61 14.08 13.46
CA GLY A 182 2.81 13.40 13.89
C GLY A 182 4.08 14.18 13.57
N ASP A 183 5.13 13.83 14.26
CA ASP A 183 6.46 14.38 14.09
C ASP A 183 7.50 13.34 14.55
N GLY A 184 8.77 13.57 14.27
CA GLY A 184 9.84 12.68 14.70
C GLY A 184 9.99 12.64 16.23
N GLY A 185 9.97 11.45 16.82
CA GLY A 185 10.19 11.29 18.26
C GLY A 185 9.52 10.07 18.88
N ARG A 186 9.52 10.02 20.21
CA ARG A 186 9.00 8.88 20.99
C ARG A 186 7.85 9.22 21.94
N MET A 187 7.45 10.48 22.01
CA MET A 187 6.30 10.90 22.80
C MET A 187 4.99 10.43 22.14
N PRO A 188 3.87 10.34 22.87
CA PRO A 188 2.55 10.12 22.29
C PRO A 188 2.29 11.14 21.17
N GLY A 189 1.83 10.67 20.01
CA GLY A 189 1.62 11.49 18.81
C GLY A 189 2.85 11.74 17.95
N GLN A 190 4.04 11.39 18.41
CA GLN A 190 5.26 11.38 17.62
C GLN A 190 5.53 9.99 17.04
N PHE A 191 6.33 9.89 15.98
CA PHE A 191 6.68 8.64 15.31
C PHE A 191 8.20 8.47 15.18
N TYR A 192 8.66 7.23 15.26
CA TYR A 192 10.01 6.85 14.87
C TYR A 192 10.04 6.36 13.40
N GLY A 193 9.13 5.46 13.06
CA GLY A 193 8.99 4.92 11.71
C GLY A 193 7.61 4.26 11.57
N VAL A 194 6.59 5.07 11.27
CA VAL A 194 5.22 4.58 11.09
C VAL A 194 5.12 3.77 9.80
N GLY A 195 5.03 2.44 9.95
CA GLY A 195 5.06 1.50 8.81
C GLY A 195 3.72 0.85 8.50
N SER A 196 2.72 0.99 9.37
CA SER A 196 1.39 0.46 9.14
C SER A 196 0.31 1.36 9.73
N ILE A 197 -0.89 1.31 9.12
CA ILE A 197 -2.03 2.12 9.53
C ILE A 197 -3.34 1.35 9.33
N ALA A 198 -4.27 1.51 10.26
CA ALA A 198 -5.61 0.92 10.18
C ALA A 198 -6.66 1.85 10.78
N VAL A 199 -7.91 1.68 10.37
CA VAL A 199 -9.06 2.44 10.89
C VAL A 199 -10.13 1.46 11.38
N ASP A 200 -10.63 1.68 12.60
CA ASP A 200 -11.71 0.87 13.15
C ASP A 200 -13.11 1.39 12.76
N SER A 201 -14.16 0.63 13.14
CA SER A 201 -15.56 0.98 12.86
C SER A 201 -16.06 2.25 13.56
N LYS A 202 -15.28 2.81 14.48
CA LYS A 202 -15.58 4.09 15.17
C LYS A 202 -14.82 5.25 14.56
N GLY A 203 -14.00 5.01 13.52
CA GLY A 203 -13.14 6.00 12.88
C GLY A 203 -11.82 6.27 13.64
N ASN A 204 -11.49 5.49 14.66
CA ASN A 204 -10.19 5.63 15.33
C ASN A 204 -9.09 5.12 14.39
N VAL A 205 -7.98 5.87 14.37
CA VAL A 205 -6.80 5.50 13.60
C VAL A 205 -5.81 4.78 14.49
N TYR A 206 -5.26 3.67 14.00
CA TYR A 206 -4.20 2.92 14.65
C TYR A 206 -2.97 2.94 13.77
N THR A 207 -1.82 3.23 14.35
CA THR A 207 -0.53 3.20 13.68
C THR A 207 0.37 2.17 14.32
N GLY A 208 1.11 1.41 13.49
CA GLY A 208 2.15 0.50 13.95
C GLY A 208 3.52 1.01 13.49
N GLU A 209 4.49 1.00 14.39
CA GLU A 209 5.83 1.48 14.11
C GLU A 209 6.81 0.32 13.98
N THR A 210 7.67 0.43 12.99
CA THR A 210 8.79 -0.48 12.73
C THR A 210 10.09 0.05 13.34
N TYR A 211 11.18 -0.66 13.11
CA TYR A 211 12.52 -0.36 13.65
C TYR A 211 12.49 -0.15 15.17
N GLU A 212 13.10 0.92 15.65
CA GLU A 212 13.18 1.25 17.07
C GLU A 212 11.89 1.84 17.68
N GLY A 213 10.89 2.13 16.85
CA GLY A 213 9.56 2.59 17.30
C GLY A 213 8.86 1.54 18.15
N LYS A 214 8.78 0.31 17.65
CA LYS A 214 8.31 -0.92 18.34
C LYS A 214 7.02 -0.72 19.16
N ARG A 215 6.06 0.04 18.65
CA ARG A 215 4.81 0.35 19.36
C ARG A 215 3.62 0.46 18.42
N VAL A 216 2.44 0.39 19.01
CA VAL A 216 1.16 0.74 18.39
C VAL A 216 0.62 1.98 19.10
N GLN A 217 0.12 2.95 18.34
CA GLN A 217 -0.60 4.10 18.86
C GLN A 217 -2.03 4.09 18.35
N LYS A 218 -2.96 4.55 19.20
CA LYS A 218 -4.36 4.76 18.86
C LYS A 218 -4.67 6.24 18.92
N PHE A 219 -5.20 6.78 17.82
CA PHE A 219 -5.73 8.14 17.73
C PHE A 219 -7.26 8.07 17.73
N VAL A 220 -7.88 8.63 18.77
CA VAL A 220 -9.33 8.56 18.94
C VAL A 220 -9.99 9.61 18.05
N TYR A 221 -10.95 9.18 17.24
CA TYR A 221 -11.79 10.10 16.47
C TYR A 221 -12.75 10.84 17.40
N LEU A 222 -12.63 12.15 17.43
CA LEU A 222 -13.52 13.01 18.21
C LEU A 222 -14.61 13.57 17.27
N SER A 223 -15.77 12.89 17.21
CA SER A 223 -16.90 13.42 16.46
C SER A 223 -17.42 14.68 17.14
N GLY A 224 -17.33 15.81 16.42
CA GLY A 224 -18.16 16.98 16.71
C GLY A 224 -17.98 17.66 18.06
N ARG A 225 -16.74 17.91 18.52
CA ARG A 225 -16.53 19.04 19.45
C ARG A 225 -16.44 20.31 18.60
N LYS A 226 -17.56 21.07 18.59
CA LYS A 226 -17.57 22.48 18.18
C LYS A 226 -16.66 23.29 19.10
#